data_b00373daa833f5ff8c769fb6b71e758a
#
_entry.id   b00373daa833f5ff8c769fb6b71e758a
#
_cell.length_a   1.000
_cell.length_b   1.000
_cell.length_c   1.000
_cell.angle_alpha   90.00
_cell.angle_beta   90.00
_cell.angle_gamma   90.00
#
_symmetry.space_group_name_H-M   'P 1'
#
loop_
_entity.id
_entity.type
_entity.pdbx_description
1 polymer ?
#
loop_
_entity_poly.entity_id
_entity_poly.type
_entity_poly.pdbx_seq_one_letter_code
_entity_poly.pdbx_strand_id
1 'polypeptide(L)'
;LDEIDTDAVACFTVGAEPLPGTRPWPELTEGQPTTPPPDRTTGSAMHYTSGTTGRPKGVKRGIPELEPDVMGELYAGFQQMFGVQPRDGHVHLTGSPLYHTAVLMWTGNSLHLGHTVVLMDKWTPEGMLERIDRYGVSTSHMVPTQFHRLLALPEDVRARYDVSSVRCMVHAAAPCPPWRRVPSAPAA
;
A
#
# COMPACT_ATOMS: atom_id res chain seq x y z
N LEU A 1 -20.62 12.61 -8.68
CA LEU A 1 -21.02 11.78 -9.84
C LEU A 1 -21.55 12.61 -10.99
N ASP A 2 -21.91 13.87 -10.76
CA ASP A 2 -22.54 14.76 -11.79
C ASP A 2 -21.65 15.00 -13.03
N GLU A 3 -20.37 14.68 -12.96
CA GLU A 3 -19.41 14.77 -14.07
C GLU A 3 -19.13 13.43 -14.76
N ILE A 4 -19.73 12.32 -14.26
CA ILE A 4 -19.55 10.98 -14.81
C ILE A 4 -20.82 10.58 -15.53
N ASP A 5 -20.71 10.21 -16.80
CA ASP A 5 -21.80 9.60 -17.54
C ASP A 5 -22.09 8.21 -16.97
N THR A 6 -23.01 8.16 -15.99
CA THR A 6 -23.40 6.92 -15.31
C THR A 6 -24.24 6.00 -16.20
N ASP A 7 -24.73 6.47 -17.35
CA ASP A 7 -25.43 5.62 -18.31
C ASP A 7 -24.45 4.74 -19.10
N ALA A 8 -23.20 5.19 -19.21
CA ALA A 8 -22.13 4.46 -19.90
C ALA A 8 -21.32 3.54 -18.99
N VAL A 9 -21.38 3.71 -17.65
CA VAL A 9 -20.53 2.99 -16.69
C VAL A 9 -21.34 2.58 -15.45
N ALA A 10 -21.32 1.30 -15.10
CA ALA A 10 -21.90 0.83 -13.84
C ALA A 10 -21.01 1.26 -12.66
N CYS A 11 -21.59 2.03 -11.74
CA CYS A 11 -20.92 2.50 -10.54
C CYS A 11 -21.37 1.68 -9.31
N PHE A 12 -20.42 1.27 -8.48
CA PHE A 12 -20.68 0.51 -7.26
C PHE A 12 -20.11 1.25 -6.03
N THR A 13 -20.86 1.20 -4.92
CA THR A 13 -20.43 1.79 -3.65
C THR A 13 -20.04 0.70 -2.67
N VAL A 14 -18.88 0.87 -2.04
CA VAL A 14 -18.45 0.10 -0.88
C VAL A 14 -18.90 0.84 0.38
N GLY A 15 -19.69 0.21 1.23
CA GLY A 15 -20.22 0.81 2.44
C GLY A 15 -21.60 0.28 2.79
N ALA A 16 -22.19 0.78 3.89
CA ALA A 16 -23.50 0.32 4.36
C ALA A 16 -24.66 0.81 3.47
N GLU A 17 -24.56 2.01 2.92
CA GLU A 17 -25.61 2.64 2.12
C GLU A 17 -25.06 3.04 0.73
N PRO A 18 -25.72 2.61 -0.36
CA PRO A 18 -25.37 3.05 -1.70
C PRO A 18 -25.58 4.55 -1.88
N LEU A 19 -24.66 5.21 -2.58
CA LEU A 19 -24.84 6.59 -3.02
C LEU A 19 -25.89 6.66 -4.15
N PRO A 20 -26.61 7.78 -4.32
CA PRO A 20 -27.53 7.96 -5.45
C PRO A 20 -26.82 7.68 -6.79
N GLY A 21 -27.47 6.90 -7.66
CA GLY A 21 -26.91 6.50 -8.95
C GLY A 21 -25.86 5.39 -8.89
N THR A 22 -25.64 4.77 -7.73
CA THR A 22 -24.73 3.63 -7.59
C THR A 22 -25.47 2.37 -7.11
N ARG A 23 -24.83 1.22 -7.31
CA ARG A 23 -25.29 -0.08 -6.84
C ARG A 23 -24.43 -0.55 -5.64
N PRO A 24 -24.95 -1.39 -4.74
CA PRO A 24 -24.15 -1.97 -3.66
C PRO A 24 -23.03 -2.83 -4.21
N TRP A 25 -21.84 -2.74 -3.63
CA TRP A 25 -20.68 -3.56 -4.03
C TRP A 25 -20.95 -5.08 -4.08
N PRO A 26 -21.74 -5.68 -3.13
CA PRO A 26 -22.04 -7.11 -3.19
C PRO A 26 -22.66 -7.57 -4.50
N GLU A 27 -23.46 -6.73 -5.18
CA GLU A 27 -24.07 -7.08 -6.47
C GLU A 27 -23.03 -7.32 -7.58
N LEU A 28 -21.82 -6.76 -7.46
CA LEU A 28 -20.74 -7.01 -8.41
C LEU A 28 -20.15 -8.41 -8.28
N THR A 29 -20.18 -8.98 -7.09
CA THR A 29 -19.54 -10.26 -6.77
C THR A 29 -20.53 -11.41 -6.59
N GLU A 30 -21.78 -11.09 -6.29
CA GLU A 30 -22.83 -12.08 -6.05
C GLU A 30 -23.14 -12.89 -7.31
N GLY A 31 -23.17 -14.21 -7.18
CA GLY A 31 -23.44 -15.12 -8.28
C GLY A 31 -22.31 -15.26 -9.31
N GLN A 32 -21.17 -14.60 -9.10
CA GLN A 32 -20.01 -14.76 -9.99
C GLN A 32 -19.33 -16.12 -9.78
N PRO A 33 -18.70 -16.68 -10.85
CA PRO A 33 -17.89 -17.88 -10.74
C PRO A 33 -16.76 -17.70 -9.72
N THR A 34 -16.50 -18.74 -8.93
CA THR A 34 -15.37 -18.75 -7.96
C THR A 34 -14.07 -19.24 -8.58
N THR A 35 -14.13 -19.75 -9.80
CA THR A 35 -12.94 -20.19 -10.55
C THR A 35 -12.40 -19.05 -11.41
N PRO A 36 -11.06 -18.91 -11.51
CA PRO A 36 -10.45 -17.93 -12.40
C PRO A 36 -10.89 -18.13 -13.87
N PRO A 37 -11.07 -17.04 -14.65
CA PRO A 37 -11.28 -17.17 -16.09
C PRO A 37 -10.10 -17.91 -16.76
N PRO A 38 -10.36 -18.73 -17.80
CA PRO A 38 -9.31 -19.50 -18.45
C PRO A 38 -8.32 -18.67 -19.28
N ASP A 39 -8.74 -17.48 -19.69
CA ASP A 39 -8.01 -16.54 -20.56
C ASP A 39 -7.55 -15.26 -19.83
N ARG A 40 -7.36 -15.34 -18.52
CA ARG A 40 -6.97 -14.17 -17.73
C ARG A 40 -5.56 -13.70 -18.11
N THR A 41 -5.40 -12.39 -18.19
CA THR A 41 -4.13 -11.72 -18.33
C THR A 41 -3.93 -10.73 -17.21
N THR A 42 -2.66 -10.41 -16.93
CA THR A 42 -2.38 -9.37 -15.93
C THR A 42 -2.84 -8.02 -16.42
N GLY A 43 -3.45 -7.23 -15.56
CA GLY A 43 -3.75 -5.84 -15.84
C GLY A 43 -2.55 -4.92 -15.59
N SER A 44 -2.74 -3.64 -15.80
CA SER A 44 -1.78 -2.61 -15.44
C SER A 44 -2.49 -1.45 -14.77
N ALA A 45 -1.95 -1.00 -13.62
CA ALA A 45 -2.48 0.18 -12.95
C ALA A 45 -2.14 1.43 -13.76
N MET A 46 -3.15 2.25 -14.07
CA MET A 46 -2.96 3.58 -14.62
C MET A 46 -3.02 4.61 -13.50
N HIS A 47 -1.87 5.21 -13.19
CA HIS A 47 -1.76 6.23 -12.17
C HIS A 47 -1.94 7.62 -12.77
N TYR A 48 -2.69 8.45 -12.07
CA TYR A 48 -2.83 9.85 -12.40
C TYR A 48 -1.87 10.70 -11.55
N THR A 49 -1.15 11.59 -12.18
CA THR A 49 -0.29 12.58 -11.52
C THR A 49 -0.94 13.96 -11.64
N SER A 50 -0.67 14.84 -10.66
CA SER A 50 -1.22 16.20 -10.63
C SER A 50 -0.85 17.06 -11.88
N GLY A 51 0.15 16.62 -12.64
CA GLY A 51 0.64 17.35 -13.82
C GLY A 51 1.17 18.76 -13.49
N THR A 52 2.20 19.21 -14.16
CA THR A 52 2.74 20.57 -13.99
C THR A 52 1.81 21.67 -14.54
N THR A 53 0.80 21.30 -15.33
CA THR A 53 -0.16 22.20 -15.97
C THR A 53 -1.50 22.29 -15.23
N GLY A 54 -1.61 21.72 -14.03
CA GLY A 54 -2.83 21.73 -13.20
C GLY A 54 -3.90 20.70 -13.61
N ARG A 55 -3.78 20.03 -14.76
CA ARG A 55 -4.68 18.93 -15.13
C ARG A 55 -4.02 17.59 -14.83
N PRO A 56 -4.71 16.64 -14.16
CA PRO A 56 -4.21 15.29 -13.93
C PRO A 56 -3.86 14.62 -15.26
N LYS A 57 -2.69 13.95 -15.28
CA LYS A 57 -2.24 13.17 -16.44
C LYS A 57 -2.17 11.70 -16.07
N GLY A 58 -2.88 10.86 -16.83
CA GLY A 58 -2.79 9.41 -16.71
C GLY A 58 -1.47 8.90 -17.31
N VAL A 59 -0.74 8.13 -16.55
CA VAL A 59 0.47 7.44 -17.02
C VAL A 59 0.06 6.08 -17.53
N LYS A 60 -0.15 5.97 -18.85
CA LYS A 60 -0.48 4.69 -19.49
C LYS A 60 0.80 3.87 -19.64
N ARG A 61 0.78 2.65 -19.10
CA ARG A 61 1.83 1.66 -19.29
C ARG A 61 1.34 0.57 -20.23
N GLY A 62 2.26 -0.09 -20.93
CA GLY A 62 1.93 -1.31 -21.67
C GLY A 62 1.37 -2.37 -20.72
N ILE A 63 0.35 -3.09 -21.16
CA ILE A 63 -0.18 -4.25 -20.42
C ILE A 63 0.69 -5.45 -20.81
N PRO A 64 1.43 -6.06 -19.87
CA PRO A 64 2.16 -7.28 -20.19
C PRO A 64 1.18 -8.42 -20.51
N GLU A 65 1.43 -9.15 -21.58
CA GLU A 65 0.68 -10.36 -21.91
C GLU A 65 1.21 -11.56 -21.10
N LEU A 66 1.13 -11.43 -19.77
CA LEU A 66 1.57 -12.46 -18.83
C LEU A 66 0.39 -12.94 -17.99
N GLU A 67 0.49 -14.17 -17.59
CA GLU A 67 -0.42 -14.76 -16.62
C GLU A 67 -0.27 -14.01 -15.27
N PRO A 68 -1.38 -13.67 -14.57
CA PRO A 68 -1.34 -12.84 -13.36
C PRO A 68 -0.47 -13.38 -12.22
N ASP A 69 -0.41 -14.70 -12.04
CA ASP A 69 0.39 -15.31 -10.97
C ASP A 69 1.90 -15.15 -11.26
N VAL A 70 2.32 -15.31 -12.51
CA VAL A 70 3.70 -15.07 -12.94
C VAL A 70 4.12 -13.62 -12.71
N MET A 71 3.24 -12.67 -13.03
CA MET A 71 3.50 -11.26 -12.75
C MET A 71 3.54 -10.98 -11.25
N GLY A 72 2.65 -11.60 -10.48
CA GLY A 72 2.65 -11.50 -9.01
C GLY A 72 3.98 -11.97 -8.41
N GLU A 73 4.52 -13.09 -8.88
CA GLU A 73 5.83 -13.61 -8.46
C GLU A 73 6.97 -12.64 -8.80
N LEU A 74 6.96 -12.06 -10.01
CA LEU A 74 7.97 -11.07 -10.41
C LEU A 74 7.94 -9.83 -9.53
N TYR A 75 6.76 -9.29 -9.24
CA TYR A 75 6.62 -8.13 -8.34
C TYR A 75 6.98 -8.46 -6.90
N ALA A 76 6.59 -9.63 -6.41
CA ALA A 76 6.96 -10.09 -5.07
C ALA A 76 8.47 -10.32 -4.94
N GLY A 77 9.12 -10.81 -5.98
CA GLY A 77 10.57 -10.99 -6.05
C GLY A 77 11.33 -9.69 -5.77
N PHE A 78 10.78 -8.55 -6.15
CA PHE A 78 11.38 -7.25 -5.81
C PHE A 78 11.47 -7.02 -4.29
N GLN A 79 10.46 -7.40 -3.51
CA GLN A 79 10.50 -7.25 -2.05
C GLN A 79 11.52 -8.20 -1.39
N GLN A 80 11.74 -9.37 -1.98
CA GLN A 80 12.73 -10.33 -1.47
C GLN A 80 14.16 -9.76 -1.50
N MET A 81 14.47 -8.83 -2.41
CA MET A 81 15.75 -8.11 -2.43
C MET A 81 15.98 -7.27 -1.16
N PHE A 82 14.94 -6.97 -0.42
CA PHE A 82 14.98 -6.26 0.87
C PHE A 82 14.85 -7.21 2.08
N GLY A 83 15.05 -8.51 1.87
CA GLY A 83 14.95 -9.51 2.91
C GLY A 83 13.53 -9.90 3.33
N VAL A 84 12.51 -9.44 2.58
CA VAL A 84 11.11 -9.73 2.86
C VAL A 84 10.71 -11.02 2.11
N GLN A 85 10.59 -12.13 2.85
CA GLN A 85 10.37 -13.46 2.27
C GLN A 85 8.89 -13.86 2.23
N PRO A 86 8.47 -14.75 1.29
CA PRO A 86 7.12 -15.27 1.26
C PRO A 86 6.77 -16.04 2.55
N ARG A 87 5.55 -15.81 3.05
CA ARG A 87 4.98 -16.54 4.22
C ARG A 87 5.85 -16.53 5.48
N ASP A 88 6.72 -15.52 5.62
CA ASP A 88 7.65 -15.38 6.76
C ASP A 88 7.01 -14.64 7.96
N GLY A 89 5.69 -14.62 8.04
CA GLY A 89 4.95 -14.00 9.14
C GLY A 89 5.07 -12.47 9.20
N HIS A 90 5.50 -11.82 8.10
CA HIS A 90 5.58 -10.38 8.04
C HIS A 90 4.21 -9.72 8.19
N VAL A 91 4.21 -8.58 8.88
CA VAL A 91 3.08 -7.66 8.95
C VAL A 91 3.50 -6.34 8.28
N HIS A 92 2.82 -5.98 7.20
CA HIS A 92 3.08 -4.73 6.47
C HIS A 92 2.12 -3.64 6.91
N LEU A 93 2.64 -2.48 7.35
CA LEU A 93 1.84 -1.32 7.71
C LEU A 93 1.79 -0.31 6.56
N THR A 94 0.59 -0.05 6.06
CA THR A 94 0.31 0.93 5.03
C THR A 94 -0.20 2.23 5.68
N GLY A 95 0.66 3.21 5.78
CA GLY A 95 0.37 4.50 6.41
C GLY A 95 0.19 5.67 5.43
N SER A 96 0.19 5.39 4.13
CA SER A 96 0.02 6.39 3.07
C SER A 96 -1.08 5.97 2.10
N PRO A 97 -1.69 6.91 1.35
CA PRO A 97 -2.82 6.58 0.48
C PRO A 97 -2.45 5.60 -0.63
N LEU A 98 -3.31 4.60 -0.86
CA LEU A 98 -3.10 3.54 -1.86
C LEU A 98 -3.10 4.03 -3.31
N TYR A 99 -3.54 5.25 -3.58
CA TYR A 99 -3.44 5.82 -4.94
C TYR A 99 -2.00 6.19 -5.34
N HIS A 100 -1.04 6.20 -4.40
CA HIS A 100 0.38 6.36 -4.72
C HIS A 100 0.98 5.03 -5.19
N THR A 101 1.67 5.04 -6.34
CA THR A 101 2.24 3.84 -6.96
C THR A 101 3.09 3.00 -6.01
N ALA A 102 4.02 3.62 -5.28
CA ALA A 102 4.90 2.89 -4.38
C ALA A 102 4.13 2.25 -3.21
N VAL A 103 3.15 2.97 -2.65
CA VAL A 103 2.31 2.47 -1.56
C VAL A 103 1.49 1.27 -2.02
N LEU A 104 0.81 1.40 -3.17
CA LEU A 104 0.03 0.31 -3.76
C LEU A 104 0.89 -0.91 -4.07
N MET A 105 2.08 -0.70 -4.65
CA MET A 105 3.01 -1.77 -4.98
C MET A 105 3.49 -2.52 -3.72
N TRP A 106 3.95 -1.82 -2.69
CA TRP A 106 4.43 -2.46 -1.46
C TRP A 106 3.30 -3.21 -0.73
N THR A 107 2.12 -2.62 -0.67
CA THR A 107 0.94 -3.24 -0.05
C THR A 107 0.49 -4.47 -0.83
N GLY A 108 0.33 -4.34 -2.16
CA GLY A 108 -0.11 -5.46 -3.03
C GLY A 108 0.89 -6.61 -3.03
N ASN A 109 2.19 -6.31 -3.15
CA ASN A 109 3.22 -7.35 -3.10
C ASN A 109 3.26 -8.06 -1.74
N SER A 110 3.01 -7.34 -0.64
CA SER A 110 2.91 -7.98 0.68
C SER A 110 1.76 -9.00 0.73
N LEU A 111 0.62 -8.71 0.11
CA LEU A 111 -0.48 -9.67 -0.02
C LEU A 111 -0.09 -10.87 -0.90
N HIS A 112 0.58 -10.65 -2.03
CA HIS A 112 1.09 -11.74 -2.89
C HIS A 112 2.09 -12.65 -2.17
N LEU A 113 2.89 -12.08 -1.26
CA LEU A 113 3.80 -12.84 -0.41
C LEU A 113 3.11 -13.58 0.74
N GLY A 114 1.80 -13.41 0.92
CA GLY A 114 1.00 -14.03 1.99
C GLY A 114 1.20 -13.38 3.36
N HIS A 115 1.51 -12.08 3.39
CA HIS A 115 1.69 -11.31 4.62
C HIS A 115 0.38 -10.70 5.09
N THR A 116 0.31 -10.39 6.38
CA THR A 116 -0.75 -9.56 6.93
C THR A 116 -0.52 -8.10 6.53
N VAL A 117 -1.59 -7.42 6.14
CA VAL A 117 -1.55 -5.98 5.84
C VAL A 117 -2.42 -5.22 6.85
N VAL A 118 -1.85 -4.21 7.49
CA VAL A 118 -2.55 -3.27 8.36
C VAL A 118 -2.67 -1.94 7.64
N LEU A 119 -3.89 -1.46 7.44
CA LEU A 119 -4.17 -0.17 6.81
C LEU A 119 -4.44 0.89 7.88
N MET A 120 -3.83 2.07 7.71
CA MET A 120 -4.17 3.25 8.49
C MET A 120 -5.14 4.13 7.71
N ASP A 121 -6.28 4.40 8.28
CA ASP A 121 -7.26 5.34 7.73
C ASP A 121 -6.70 6.76 7.68
N LYS A 122 -6.06 7.17 8.79
CA LYS A 122 -5.35 8.45 8.90
C LYS A 122 -3.98 8.22 9.55
N TRP A 123 -2.93 8.65 8.88
CA TRP A 123 -1.59 8.55 9.42
C TRP A 123 -1.30 9.65 10.45
N THR A 124 -0.84 9.24 11.62
CA THR A 124 -0.21 10.11 12.63
C THR A 124 1.07 9.43 13.13
N PRO A 125 2.09 10.19 13.58
CA PRO A 125 3.32 9.59 14.08
C PRO A 125 3.07 8.63 15.24
N GLU A 126 2.32 9.04 16.26
CA GLU A 126 2.01 8.22 17.43
C GLU A 126 1.11 7.02 17.05
N GLY A 127 0.09 7.24 16.22
CA GLY A 127 -0.77 6.16 15.74
C GLY A 127 -0.02 5.11 14.90
N MET A 128 1.09 5.48 14.26
CA MET A 128 1.96 4.52 13.59
C MET A 128 2.73 3.66 14.61
N LEU A 129 3.32 4.27 15.65
CA LEU A 129 4.01 3.54 16.73
C LEU A 129 3.07 2.58 17.45
N GLU A 130 1.84 3.04 17.77
CA GLU A 130 0.80 2.20 18.37
C GLU A 130 0.49 0.95 17.53
N ARG A 131 0.42 1.08 16.22
CA ARG A 131 0.14 -0.06 15.33
C ARG A 131 1.34 -0.98 15.16
N ILE A 132 2.55 -0.43 15.18
CA ILE A 132 3.77 -1.24 15.16
C ILE A 132 3.79 -2.15 16.40
N ASP A 133 3.61 -1.58 17.56
CA ASP A 133 3.56 -2.30 18.82
C ASP A 133 2.42 -3.34 18.87
N ARG A 134 1.20 -2.88 18.60
CA ARG A 134 -0.02 -3.70 18.70
C ARG A 134 -0.05 -4.89 17.76
N TYR A 135 0.44 -4.72 16.52
CA TYR A 135 0.32 -5.74 15.47
C TYR A 135 1.64 -6.43 15.13
N GLY A 136 2.73 -6.09 15.81
CA GLY A 136 4.06 -6.64 15.51
C GLY A 136 4.50 -6.31 14.08
N VAL A 137 4.30 -5.05 13.64
CA VAL A 137 4.62 -4.63 12.28
C VAL A 137 6.10 -4.80 12.00
N SER A 138 6.41 -5.53 10.93
CA SER A 138 7.79 -5.79 10.53
C SER A 138 8.26 -4.97 9.32
N THR A 139 7.32 -4.52 8.49
CA THR A 139 7.65 -3.76 7.28
C THR A 139 6.71 -2.59 7.07
N SER A 140 7.21 -1.50 6.49
CA SER A 140 6.39 -0.39 6.01
C SER A 140 7.11 0.39 4.92
N HIS A 141 6.34 1.05 4.05
CA HIS A 141 6.83 2.04 3.10
C HIS A 141 6.45 3.44 3.58
N MET A 142 7.44 4.32 3.68
CA MET A 142 7.25 5.70 4.16
C MET A 142 7.94 6.73 3.27
N VAL A 143 7.55 7.98 3.42
CA VAL A 143 8.27 9.13 2.84
C VAL A 143 9.13 9.80 3.91
N PRO A 144 10.23 10.51 3.53
CA PRO A 144 11.14 11.15 4.48
C PRO A 144 10.46 12.08 5.50
N THR A 145 9.37 12.75 5.10
CA THR A 145 8.59 13.60 6.01
C THR A 145 7.94 12.82 7.16
N GLN A 146 7.50 11.58 6.90
CA GLN A 146 6.94 10.73 7.95
C GLN A 146 8.02 10.33 8.97
N PHE A 147 9.22 9.96 8.52
CA PHE A 147 10.35 9.71 9.42
C PHE A 147 10.68 10.93 10.26
N HIS A 148 10.72 12.12 9.64
CA HIS A 148 10.96 13.35 10.38
C HIS A 148 9.94 13.57 11.50
N ARG A 149 8.67 13.38 11.21
CA ARG A 149 7.59 13.55 12.19
C ARG A 149 7.63 12.50 13.30
N LEU A 150 8.02 11.27 13.02
CA LEU A 150 8.25 10.23 14.04
C LEU A 150 9.39 10.61 14.97
N LEU A 151 10.53 11.04 14.41
CA LEU A 151 11.71 11.43 15.19
C LEU A 151 11.49 12.72 15.99
N ALA A 152 10.57 13.58 15.56
CA ALA A 152 10.19 14.80 16.27
C ALA A 152 9.25 14.57 17.47
N LEU A 153 8.71 13.36 17.63
CA LEU A 153 7.97 13.02 18.84
C LEU A 153 8.89 13.09 20.07
N PRO A 154 8.38 13.53 21.23
CA PRO A 154 9.11 13.47 22.50
C PRO A 154 9.63 12.05 22.78
N GLU A 155 10.79 11.95 23.39
CA GLU A 155 11.43 10.66 23.67
C GLU A 155 10.57 9.78 24.58
N ASP A 156 9.95 10.38 25.60
CA ASP A 156 9.04 9.70 26.52
C ASP A 156 7.79 9.14 25.80
N VAL A 157 7.33 9.77 24.75
CA VAL A 157 6.23 9.26 23.89
C VAL A 157 6.72 8.07 23.08
N ARG A 158 7.89 8.21 22.41
CA ARG A 158 8.44 7.12 21.59
C ARG A 158 8.76 5.87 22.41
N ALA A 159 9.26 6.06 23.64
CA ALA A 159 9.63 4.98 24.53
C ALA A 159 8.45 4.16 25.08
N ARG A 160 7.22 4.59 24.85
CA ARG A 160 6.00 3.85 25.27
C ARG A 160 5.69 2.64 24.39
N TYR A 161 6.26 2.59 23.19
CA TYR A 161 5.90 1.62 22.17
C TYR A 161 7.06 0.69 21.86
N ASP A 162 6.78 -0.61 21.81
CA ASP A 162 7.74 -1.61 21.36
C ASP A 162 7.80 -1.63 19.83
N VAL A 163 8.94 -1.25 19.27
CA VAL A 163 9.19 -1.28 17.82
C VAL A 163 10.20 -2.36 17.42
N SER A 164 10.49 -3.30 18.30
CA SER A 164 11.48 -4.37 18.08
C SER A 164 11.10 -5.34 16.96
N SER A 165 9.81 -5.40 16.60
CA SER A 165 9.31 -6.20 15.49
C SER A 165 9.74 -5.67 14.11
N VAL A 166 10.16 -4.40 14.00
CA VAL A 166 10.49 -3.76 12.74
C VAL A 166 11.78 -4.34 12.15
N ARG A 167 11.68 -4.90 10.94
CA ARG A 167 12.81 -5.48 10.20
C ARG A 167 13.22 -4.62 8.99
N CYS A 168 12.25 -4.05 8.28
CA CYS A 168 12.52 -3.27 7.08
C CYS A 168 11.58 -2.08 6.94
N MET A 169 12.14 -0.88 6.96
CA MET A 169 11.44 0.37 6.68
C MET A 169 11.97 0.97 5.39
N VAL A 170 11.17 0.91 4.34
CA VAL A 170 11.55 1.43 3.03
C VAL A 170 11.12 2.89 2.89
N HIS A 171 11.99 3.71 2.35
CA HIS A 171 11.62 5.07 1.96
C HIS A 171 11.85 5.30 0.47
N ALA A 172 10.96 6.09 -0.13
CA ALA A 172 11.05 6.50 -1.52
C ALA A 172 10.40 7.87 -1.74
N ALA A 173 10.30 8.27 -2.99
CA ALA A 173 9.61 9.46 -3.49
C ALA A 173 10.28 10.81 -3.19
N ALA A 174 11.29 10.87 -2.30
CA ALA A 174 12.06 12.07 -2.05
C ALA A 174 13.46 11.72 -1.51
N PRO A 175 14.47 12.60 -1.68
CA PRO A 175 15.77 12.43 -1.04
C PRO A 175 15.64 12.37 0.48
N CYS A 176 16.29 11.40 1.10
CA CYS A 176 16.37 11.30 2.56
C CYS A 176 17.73 11.80 3.03
N PRO A 177 17.81 12.93 3.76
CA PRO A 177 19.08 13.44 4.26
C PRO A 177 19.77 12.43 5.18
N PRO A 178 21.12 12.30 5.13
CA PRO A 178 21.88 11.30 5.90
C PRO A 178 21.64 11.34 7.42
N TRP A 179 21.46 12.51 7.99
CA TRP A 179 21.20 12.72 9.42
C TRP A 179 19.79 12.32 9.88
N ARG A 180 18.92 12.00 8.92
CA ARG A 180 17.56 11.47 9.18
C ARG A 180 17.49 9.95 9.04
N ARG A 181 18.60 9.30 8.68
CA ARG A 181 18.68 7.84 8.73
C ARG A 181 18.72 7.43 10.18
N VAL A 182 17.82 6.58 10.59
CA VAL A 182 17.88 5.98 11.93
C VAL A 182 19.25 5.31 12.08
N PRO A 183 20.03 5.56 13.14
CA PRO A 183 21.24 4.79 13.37
C PRO A 183 20.87 3.31 13.37
N SER A 184 21.57 2.51 12.59
CA SER A 184 21.47 1.05 12.71
C SER A 184 21.73 0.69 14.16
N ALA A 185 20.87 -0.13 14.77
CA ALA A 185 21.13 -0.66 16.08
C ALA A 185 22.55 -1.24 16.11
N PRO A 186 23.35 -1.00 17.18
CA PRO A 186 24.65 -1.62 17.29
C PRO A 186 24.46 -3.13 17.16
N ALA A 187 25.30 -3.74 16.32
CA ALA A 187 25.35 -5.19 16.20
C ALA A 187 25.61 -5.76 17.60
N ALA A 188 24.71 -6.63 18.04
CA ALA A 188 24.83 -7.35 19.29
C ALA A 188 26.01 -8.33 19.26
#